data_1ef8846a988fc8404b76272c35ddd9c1
#
_entry.id   1ef8846a988fc8404b76272c35ddd9c1
#
_cell.length_a   1.000
_cell.length_b   1.000
_cell.length_c   1.000
_cell.angle_alpha   90.00
_cell.angle_beta   90.00
_cell.angle_gamma   90.00
#
_symmetry.space_group_name_H-M   'P 1'
#
loop_
_entity.id
_entity.type
_entity.pdbx_description
1 polymer ?
#
loop_
_entity_poly.entity_id
_entity_poly.type
_entity_poly.pdbx_seq_one_letter_code
_entity_poly.pdbx_strand_id
1 'polypeptide(L)'
;ILSLGERSICPVFACKSLMGYILHKDPLPGSCPVMTPGTLTLVATPIGNLGDFSPRAAEVLSGADIIACEDTRVTRKLLNLTGTATSARMIAYHDHNGAAMRPWLLDQLADGKAVVLISDAGTPLISDPGYKLVVACREQDIMVLSVPGPSAVLAALTISGLPTDRFMFAGFLASSTKARRDQISEIEGLRATTIWFETPSRIATSLAEMAEILGPRQAAVARELTKLHEQVKCGSLGELAADMKANRPKGEIVLVVGGKPRSDEDIDDDALNX
;
A
#
# COMPACT_ATOMS: atom_id res chain seq x y z
N ILE A 1 44.49 -2.13 17.61
CA ILE A 1 43.96 -2.74 16.39
C ILE A 1 42.65 -3.41 16.76
N LEU A 2 41.54 -2.70 16.59
CA LEU A 2 40.19 -3.22 16.85
C LEU A 2 39.60 -3.68 15.51
N SER A 3 39.25 -4.97 15.42
CA SER A 3 38.60 -5.52 14.24
C SER A 3 37.15 -5.04 14.18
N LEU A 4 36.83 -4.31 13.14
CA LEU A 4 35.44 -3.98 12.80
C LEU A 4 34.74 -5.26 12.32
N GLY A 5 33.79 -5.72 13.09
CA GLY A 5 32.97 -6.87 12.70
C GLY A 5 32.18 -6.57 11.41
N GLU A 6 32.31 -7.45 10.44
CA GLU A 6 31.55 -7.41 9.20
C GLU A 6 30.06 -7.54 9.50
N ARG A 7 29.32 -6.46 9.33
CA ARG A 7 27.85 -6.51 9.30
C ARG A 7 27.47 -7.19 7.98
N SER A 8 26.94 -8.38 8.08
CA SER A 8 26.43 -9.13 6.94
C SER A 8 25.27 -8.32 6.31
N ILE A 9 25.56 -7.67 5.20
CA ILE A 9 24.56 -7.03 4.38
C ILE A 9 23.83 -8.16 3.65
N CYS A 10 22.55 -8.32 3.92
CA CYS A 10 21.72 -9.30 3.20
C CYS A 10 21.80 -8.99 1.70
N PRO A 11 22.25 -9.91 0.86
CA PRO A 11 22.31 -9.66 -0.58
C PRO A 11 20.90 -9.61 -1.15
N VAL A 12 20.40 -8.41 -1.35
CA VAL A 12 19.11 -8.17 -2.01
C VAL A 12 19.39 -8.00 -3.51
N PHE A 13 18.83 -8.90 -4.29
CA PHE A 13 18.71 -8.84 -5.74
C PHE A 13 19.92 -9.22 -6.61
N ALA A 14 20.01 -10.52 -6.89
CA ALA A 14 20.51 -10.99 -8.17
C ALA A 14 19.28 -11.35 -9.02
N CYS A 15 18.80 -10.41 -9.80
CA CYS A 15 17.49 -10.49 -10.48
C CYS A 15 17.48 -11.34 -11.77
N LYS A 16 18.43 -12.27 -11.99
CA LYS A 16 18.45 -13.09 -13.23
C LYS A 16 17.97 -14.53 -13.08
N SER A 17 17.63 -14.98 -11.88
CA SER A 17 17.24 -16.37 -11.62
C SER A 17 15.75 -16.54 -11.24
N LEU A 18 14.97 -15.47 -11.20
CA LEU A 18 13.58 -15.55 -10.70
C LEU A 18 12.62 -16.25 -11.66
N MET A 19 12.92 -16.28 -12.95
CA MET A 19 11.95 -16.75 -13.96
C MET A 19 11.76 -18.28 -13.96
N GLY A 20 12.74 -19.04 -13.47
CA GLY A 20 12.62 -20.50 -13.31
C GLY A 20 11.79 -20.96 -12.11
N TYR A 21 11.52 -20.06 -11.17
CA TYR A 21 10.88 -20.42 -9.89
C TYR A 21 9.35 -20.27 -9.87
N ILE A 22 8.77 -19.69 -10.92
CA ILE A 22 7.34 -19.29 -10.92
C ILE A 22 6.39 -20.48 -11.13
N LEU A 23 6.88 -21.63 -11.58
CA LEU A 23 6.02 -22.73 -12.04
C LEU A 23 6.08 -24.02 -11.21
N HIS A 24 6.73 -24.04 -10.05
CA HIS A 24 6.71 -25.22 -9.18
C HIS A 24 5.52 -25.20 -8.22
N LYS A 25 4.76 -26.29 -8.22
CA LYS A 25 3.64 -26.50 -7.30
C LYS A 25 4.10 -26.82 -5.87
N ASP A 26 5.28 -27.38 -5.72
CA ASP A 26 5.82 -27.75 -4.41
C ASP A 26 6.61 -26.58 -3.82
N PRO A 27 6.58 -26.39 -2.50
CA PRO A 27 7.41 -25.37 -1.89
C PRO A 27 8.88 -25.65 -2.19
N LEU A 28 9.57 -24.65 -2.74
CA LEU A 28 10.99 -24.77 -3.07
C LEU A 28 11.80 -25.01 -1.79
N PRO A 29 12.86 -25.81 -1.86
CA PRO A 29 13.80 -25.92 -0.73
C PRO A 29 14.27 -24.51 -0.36
N GLY A 30 14.01 -24.09 0.90
CA GLY A 30 14.33 -22.75 1.36
C GLY A 30 13.24 -21.71 1.10
N SER A 31 12.04 -22.11 0.63
CA SER A 31 10.89 -21.19 0.59
C SER A 31 10.56 -20.72 2.01
N CYS A 32 10.18 -19.45 2.12
CA CYS A 32 9.80 -18.90 3.40
C CYS A 32 8.63 -19.70 3.99
N PRO A 33 8.72 -20.18 5.22
CA PRO A 33 7.63 -20.96 5.82
C PRO A 33 6.35 -20.14 5.84
N VAL A 34 5.22 -20.82 5.65
CA VAL A 34 3.90 -20.20 5.60
C VAL A 34 3.60 -19.53 6.95
N MET A 35 3.92 -20.23 8.04
CA MET A 35 3.81 -19.70 9.41
C MET A 35 5.03 -20.14 10.22
N THR A 36 5.59 -19.21 10.96
CA THR A 36 6.73 -19.46 11.86
C THR A 36 6.35 -18.98 13.25
N PRO A 37 6.52 -19.82 14.29
CA PRO A 37 6.31 -19.37 15.66
C PRO A 37 7.12 -18.11 15.99
N GLY A 38 6.52 -17.20 16.74
CA GLY A 38 7.17 -15.94 17.10
C GLY A 38 7.34 -14.95 15.95
N THR A 39 6.47 -15.03 14.94
CA THR A 39 6.58 -14.20 13.73
C THR A 39 5.35 -13.30 13.58
N LEU A 40 5.58 -12.04 13.22
CA LEU A 40 4.53 -11.12 12.77
C LEU A 40 4.42 -11.23 11.25
N THR A 41 3.27 -11.63 10.74
CA THR A 41 3.01 -11.70 9.29
C THR A 41 1.99 -10.63 8.88
N LEU A 42 2.37 -9.78 7.94
CA LEU A 42 1.49 -8.76 7.35
C LEU A 42 0.78 -9.38 6.15
N VAL A 43 -0.55 -9.37 6.12
CA VAL A 43 -1.32 -10.01 5.05
C VAL A 43 -2.21 -8.99 4.34
N ALA A 44 -2.00 -8.85 3.02
CA ALA A 44 -2.85 -7.99 2.20
C ALA A 44 -4.22 -8.65 1.96
N THR A 45 -5.27 -7.84 1.98
CA THR A 45 -6.66 -8.27 1.80
C THR A 45 -7.28 -7.64 0.54
N PRO A 46 -8.39 -8.18 0.03
CA PRO A 46 -9.04 -7.61 -1.16
C PRO A 46 -9.46 -6.14 -0.97
N ILE A 47 -9.36 -5.37 -2.07
CA ILE A 47 -9.78 -3.96 -2.09
C ILE A 47 -11.19 -3.78 -2.71
N GLY A 48 -11.88 -4.88 -2.98
CA GLY A 48 -13.22 -4.85 -3.56
C GLY A 48 -13.66 -6.15 -4.21
N ASN A 49 -12.71 -6.98 -4.62
CA ASN A 49 -12.98 -8.25 -5.32
C ASN A 49 -12.40 -9.41 -4.53
N LEU A 50 -13.24 -10.30 -4.04
CA LEU A 50 -12.82 -11.48 -3.28
C LEU A 50 -11.89 -12.41 -4.08
N GLY A 51 -11.98 -12.37 -5.41
CA GLY A 51 -11.08 -13.14 -6.29
C GLY A 51 -9.61 -12.75 -6.18
N ASP A 52 -9.32 -11.58 -5.61
CA ASP A 52 -7.95 -11.10 -5.38
C ASP A 52 -7.35 -11.63 -4.06
N PHE A 53 -8.11 -12.38 -3.28
CA PHE A 53 -7.62 -12.97 -2.03
C PHE A 53 -6.73 -14.17 -2.35
N SER A 54 -5.45 -14.10 -1.99
CA SER A 54 -4.52 -15.15 -2.37
C SER A 54 -4.70 -16.43 -1.53
N PRO A 55 -4.46 -17.63 -2.13
CA PRO A 55 -4.46 -18.88 -1.36
C PRO A 55 -3.49 -18.84 -0.17
N ARG A 56 -2.33 -18.21 -0.32
CA ARG A 56 -1.35 -18.08 0.75
C ARG A 56 -1.86 -17.20 1.89
N ALA A 57 -2.64 -16.16 1.57
CA ALA A 57 -3.28 -15.33 2.61
C ALA A 57 -4.27 -16.17 3.44
N ALA A 58 -5.10 -16.98 2.78
CA ALA A 58 -6.04 -17.88 3.44
C ALA A 58 -5.31 -18.89 4.35
N GLU A 59 -4.23 -19.48 3.85
CA GLU A 59 -3.43 -20.46 4.59
C GLU A 59 -2.80 -19.84 5.84
N VAL A 60 -2.19 -18.66 5.70
CA VAL A 60 -1.56 -17.93 6.81
C VAL A 60 -2.61 -17.56 7.89
N LEU A 61 -3.77 -17.06 7.46
CA LEU A 61 -4.85 -16.70 8.41
C LEU A 61 -5.44 -17.93 9.12
N SER A 62 -5.49 -19.07 8.42
CA SER A 62 -5.96 -20.32 9.03
C SER A 62 -5.00 -20.84 10.10
N GLY A 63 -3.71 -20.67 9.90
CA GLY A 63 -2.66 -21.16 10.81
C GLY A 63 -2.28 -20.20 11.94
N ALA A 64 -2.85 -19.00 11.96
CA ALA A 64 -2.50 -17.97 12.97
C ALA A 64 -3.01 -18.34 14.37
N ASP A 65 -2.27 -17.95 15.40
CA ASP A 65 -2.74 -17.94 16.79
C ASP A 65 -3.56 -16.67 17.08
N ILE A 66 -3.11 -15.55 16.51
CA ILE A 66 -3.73 -14.23 16.75
C ILE A 66 -3.84 -13.49 15.40
N ILE A 67 -5.02 -12.95 15.15
CA ILE A 67 -5.25 -12.03 14.04
C ILE A 67 -5.54 -10.63 14.60
N ALA A 68 -4.60 -9.72 14.40
CA ALA A 68 -4.75 -8.31 14.72
C ALA A 68 -5.33 -7.62 13.48
N CYS A 69 -6.44 -6.92 13.62
CA CYS A 69 -7.17 -6.34 12.49
C CYS A 69 -7.80 -5.01 12.89
N GLU A 70 -8.06 -4.15 11.94
CA GLU A 70 -8.65 -2.84 12.21
C GLU A 70 -10.08 -3.01 12.76
N ASP A 71 -10.93 -3.74 12.02
CA ASP A 71 -12.29 -4.07 12.45
C ASP A 71 -12.51 -5.59 12.37
N THR A 72 -12.72 -6.21 13.54
CA THR A 72 -12.96 -7.66 13.65
C THR A 72 -14.23 -8.13 12.91
N ARG A 73 -15.19 -7.24 12.69
CA ARG A 73 -16.43 -7.55 11.96
C ARG A 73 -16.13 -7.70 10.47
N VAL A 74 -15.30 -6.79 9.93
CA VAL A 74 -14.86 -6.83 8.52
C VAL A 74 -14.04 -8.10 8.27
N THR A 75 -13.10 -8.38 9.17
CA THR A 75 -12.27 -9.58 9.11
C THR A 75 -13.12 -10.87 9.14
N ARG A 76 -14.07 -10.99 10.08
CA ARG A 76 -14.96 -12.18 10.13
C ARG A 76 -15.75 -12.33 8.85
N LYS A 77 -16.24 -11.22 8.28
CA LYS A 77 -16.98 -11.27 7.02
C LYS A 77 -16.08 -11.76 5.88
N LEU A 78 -14.84 -11.27 5.80
CA LEU A 78 -13.88 -11.73 4.79
C LEU A 78 -13.62 -13.23 4.91
N LEU A 79 -13.28 -13.71 6.12
CA LEU A 79 -13.00 -15.13 6.36
C LEU A 79 -14.19 -16.02 6.00
N ASN A 80 -15.41 -15.60 6.37
CA ASN A 80 -16.64 -16.34 6.04
C ASN A 80 -16.86 -16.39 4.51
N LEU A 81 -16.71 -15.27 3.82
CA LEU A 81 -16.94 -15.18 2.37
C LEU A 81 -15.90 -15.97 1.57
N THR A 82 -14.67 -16.08 2.08
CA THR A 82 -13.60 -16.84 1.43
C THR A 82 -13.54 -18.30 1.87
N GLY A 83 -14.37 -18.72 2.82
CA GLY A 83 -14.34 -20.08 3.36
C GLY A 83 -13.08 -20.36 4.18
N THR A 84 -12.40 -19.34 4.67
CA THR A 84 -11.16 -19.47 5.45
C THR A 84 -11.47 -19.77 6.90
N ALA A 85 -11.32 -21.03 7.30
CA ALA A 85 -11.53 -21.45 8.69
C ALA A 85 -10.29 -21.07 9.54
N THR A 86 -10.52 -20.56 10.74
CA THR A 86 -9.43 -20.22 11.67
C THR A 86 -9.89 -20.37 13.11
N SER A 87 -8.99 -20.82 13.98
CA SER A 87 -9.18 -20.83 15.44
C SER A 87 -8.51 -19.62 16.11
N ALA A 88 -7.94 -18.72 15.32
CA ALA A 88 -7.18 -17.58 15.82
C ALA A 88 -8.02 -16.67 16.73
N ARG A 89 -7.40 -16.16 17.78
CA ARG A 89 -7.99 -15.08 18.57
C ARG A 89 -7.95 -13.78 17.77
N MET A 90 -9.09 -13.24 17.39
CA MET A 90 -9.17 -11.96 16.68
C MET A 90 -9.20 -10.79 17.68
N ILE A 91 -8.35 -9.79 17.44
CA ILE A 91 -8.28 -8.59 18.26
C ILE A 91 -8.31 -7.34 17.39
N ALA A 92 -8.94 -6.29 17.91
CA ALA A 92 -8.89 -4.99 17.24
C ALA A 92 -7.53 -4.33 17.48
N TYR A 93 -6.91 -3.83 16.42
CA TYR A 93 -5.65 -3.10 16.45
C TYR A 93 -5.74 -1.91 15.48
N HIS A 94 -5.88 -0.72 16.02
CA HIS A 94 -6.03 0.52 15.26
C HIS A 94 -5.29 1.67 15.98
N ASP A 95 -5.20 2.82 15.37
CA ASP A 95 -4.39 3.93 15.90
C ASP A 95 -4.78 4.35 17.33
N HIS A 96 -6.07 4.24 17.68
CA HIS A 96 -6.55 4.65 19.01
C HIS A 96 -6.15 3.67 20.12
N ASN A 97 -5.99 2.37 19.82
CA ASN A 97 -5.66 1.37 20.85
C ASN A 97 -4.26 0.77 20.68
N GLY A 98 -3.58 1.06 19.57
CA GLY A 98 -2.30 0.44 19.22
C GLY A 98 -1.23 0.61 20.29
N ALA A 99 -1.20 1.77 20.97
CA ALA A 99 -0.23 2.02 22.04
C ALA A 99 -0.43 1.05 23.22
N ALA A 100 -1.69 0.80 23.60
CA ALA A 100 -2.03 -0.10 24.70
C ALA A 100 -1.86 -1.59 24.33
N MET A 101 -2.20 -1.94 23.08
CA MET A 101 -2.17 -3.33 22.60
C MET A 101 -0.78 -3.83 22.20
N ARG A 102 0.11 -2.93 21.78
CA ARG A 102 1.43 -3.30 21.26
C ARG A 102 2.28 -4.10 22.23
N PRO A 103 2.41 -3.71 23.52
CA PRO A 103 3.21 -4.52 24.47
C PRO A 103 2.69 -5.96 24.56
N TRP A 104 1.37 -6.13 24.68
CA TRP A 104 0.76 -7.47 24.76
C TRP A 104 1.05 -8.30 23.50
N LEU A 105 0.97 -7.68 22.30
CA LEU A 105 1.28 -8.40 21.06
C LEU A 105 2.75 -8.84 21.00
N LEU A 106 3.67 -7.99 21.48
CA LEU A 106 5.09 -8.32 21.56
C LEU A 106 5.34 -9.49 22.53
N ASP A 107 4.66 -9.50 23.68
CA ASP A 107 4.74 -10.63 24.61
C ASP A 107 4.24 -11.93 23.94
N GLN A 108 3.12 -11.87 23.20
CA GLN A 108 2.61 -13.05 22.49
C GLN A 108 3.60 -13.56 21.43
N LEU A 109 4.24 -12.65 20.71
CA LEU A 109 5.28 -12.99 19.73
C LEU A 109 6.51 -13.61 20.41
N ALA A 110 6.95 -13.05 21.54
CA ALA A 110 8.06 -13.58 22.35
C ALA A 110 7.73 -14.99 22.91
N ASP A 111 6.46 -15.24 23.22
CA ASP A 111 5.96 -16.56 23.65
C ASP A 111 5.83 -17.55 22.48
N GLY A 112 6.26 -17.17 21.29
CA GLY A 112 6.26 -18.05 20.11
C GLY A 112 4.93 -18.10 19.36
N LYS A 113 3.98 -17.21 19.65
CA LYS A 113 2.70 -17.18 18.92
C LYS A 113 2.88 -16.61 17.51
N ALA A 114 2.19 -17.21 16.55
CA ALA A 114 2.09 -16.70 15.18
C ALA A 114 1.03 -15.59 15.12
N VAL A 115 1.48 -14.36 14.93
CA VAL A 115 0.59 -13.18 14.88
C VAL A 115 0.46 -12.70 13.42
N VAL A 116 -0.76 -12.50 12.97
CA VAL A 116 -1.05 -11.92 11.65
C VAL A 116 -1.65 -10.53 11.86
N LEU A 117 -1.15 -9.56 11.09
CA LEU A 117 -1.75 -8.22 11.01
C LEU A 117 -2.37 -8.05 9.63
N ILE A 118 -3.66 -7.68 9.60
CA ILE A 118 -4.38 -7.36 8.37
C ILE A 118 -5.08 -6.00 8.50
N SER A 119 -5.29 -5.34 7.37
CA SER A 119 -6.14 -4.15 7.28
C SER A 119 -7.53 -4.54 6.79
N ASP A 120 -8.48 -3.62 6.85
CA ASP A 120 -9.83 -3.83 6.35
C ASP A 120 -9.85 -4.00 4.82
N ALA A 121 -8.89 -3.35 4.10
CA ALA A 121 -8.75 -3.50 2.65
C ALA A 121 -7.34 -3.15 2.20
N GLY A 122 -6.74 -3.99 1.36
CA GLY A 122 -5.44 -3.71 0.75
C GLY A 122 -4.25 -4.16 1.59
N THR A 123 -3.13 -3.48 1.39
CA THR A 123 -1.85 -3.79 2.03
C THR A 123 -1.75 -3.08 3.38
N PRO A 124 -1.58 -3.81 4.49
CA PRO A 124 -1.43 -3.19 5.82
C PRO A 124 -0.33 -2.12 5.84
N LEU A 125 -0.44 -1.15 6.74
CA LEU A 125 0.47 -0.03 6.95
C LEU A 125 0.39 1.07 5.87
N ILE A 126 -0.25 0.82 4.74
CA ILE A 126 -0.36 1.80 3.64
C ILE A 126 -1.62 2.65 3.86
N SER A 127 -1.50 3.72 4.61
CA SER A 127 -2.57 4.55 5.19
C SER A 127 -3.41 3.81 6.23
N ASP A 128 -2.84 2.74 6.81
CA ASP A 128 -3.48 1.87 7.79
C ASP A 128 -2.58 1.73 9.03
N PRO A 129 -3.13 1.32 10.17
CA PRO A 129 -2.33 1.12 11.39
C PRO A 129 -1.35 -0.05 11.25
N GLY A 130 -0.28 -0.03 12.06
CA GLY A 130 0.68 -1.14 12.15
C GLY A 130 2.15 -0.75 12.13
N TYR A 131 2.50 0.41 11.59
CA TYR A 131 3.89 0.86 11.46
C TYR A 131 4.65 0.74 12.79
N LYS A 132 4.08 1.25 13.89
CA LYS A 132 4.73 1.22 15.22
C LYS A 132 4.89 -0.20 15.77
N LEU A 133 4.03 -1.15 15.38
CA LEU A 133 4.18 -2.56 15.75
C LEU A 133 5.37 -3.19 15.00
N VAL A 134 5.48 -2.92 13.72
CA VAL A 134 6.62 -3.40 12.91
C VAL A 134 7.95 -2.86 13.44
N VAL A 135 7.99 -1.56 13.78
CA VAL A 135 9.19 -0.95 14.38
C VAL A 135 9.55 -1.68 15.69
N ALA A 136 8.58 -1.85 16.58
CA ALA A 136 8.81 -2.52 17.87
C ALA A 136 9.24 -3.99 17.71
N CYS A 137 8.71 -4.70 16.71
CA CYS A 137 9.17 -6.06 16.39
C CYS A 137 10.64 -6.04 15.95
N ARG A 138 11.03 -5.11 15.07
CA ARG A 138 12.42 -4.98 14.63
C ARG A 138 13.38 -4.65 15.75
N GLU A 139 12.95 -3.83 16.71
CA GLU A 139 13.75 -3.48 17.90
C GLU A 139 14.00 -4.66 18.83
N GLN A 140 13.15 -5.70 18.75
CA GLN A 140 13.25 -6.92 19.56
C GLN A 140 13.70 -8.16 18.75
N ASP A 141 14.24 -7.95 17.55
CA ASP A 141 14.66 -9.01 16.62
C ASP A 141 13.56 -10.03 16.28
N ILE A 142 12.29 -9.63 16.42
CA ILE A 142 11.14 -10.45 16.02
C ILE A 142 11.04 -10.43 14.49
N MET A 143 10.93 -11.60 13.88
CA MET A 143 10.80 -11.75 12.43
C MET A 143 9.48 -11.14 11.95
N VAL A 144 9.56 -10.30 10.90
CA VAL A 144 8.38 -9.72 10.25
C VAL A 144 8.37 -10.18 8.79
N LEU A 145 7.27 -10.81 8.39
CA LEU A 145 7.05 -11.35 7.04
C LEU A 145 5.91 -10.61 6.34
N SER A 146 5.85 -10.75 5.02
CA SER A 146 4.75 -10.17 4.22
C SER A 146 4.17 -11.22 3.28
N VAL A 147 2.86 -11.28 3.24
CA VAL A 147 2.09 -11.96 2.20
C VAL A 147 1.58 -10.86 1.26
N PRO A 148 2.25 -10.64 0.13
CA PRO A 148 1.85 -9.59 -0.80
C PRO A 148 0.49 -9.88 -1.42
N GLY A 149 -0.19 -8.83 -1.82
CA GLY A 149 -1.50 -8.95 -2.44
C GLY A 149 -2.04 -7.60 -2.92
N PRO A 150 -3.36 -7.42 -2.90
CA PRO A 150 -3.97 -6.23 -3.46
C PRO A 150 -3.46 -4.93 -2.85
N SER A 151 -3.33 -3.92 -3.72
CA SER A 151 -2.93 -2.56 -3.35
C SER A 151 -3.64 -1.58 -4.27
N ALA A 152 -4.47 -0.70 -3.73
CA ALA A 152 -5.15 0.33 -4.50
C ALA A 152 -4.15 1.30 -5.14
N VAL A 153 -3.02 1.54 -4.48
CA VAL A 153 -1.92 2.40 -4.98
C VAL A 153 -1.36 1.84 -6.28
N LEU A 154 -0.95 0.57 -6.27
CA LEU A 154 -0.36 -0.06 -7.46
C LEU A 154 -1.40 -0.34 -8.54
N ALA A 155 -2.61 -0.74 -8.15
CA ALA A 155 -3.70 -0.95 -9.12
C ALA A 155 -4.01 0.34 -9.88
N ALA A 156 -4.14 1.47 -9.18
CA ALA A 156 -4.39 2.77 -9.83
C ALA A 156 -3.23 3.17 -10.73
N LEU A 157 -2.00 3.04 -10.25
CA LEU A 157 -0.79 3.43 -10.99
C LEU A 157 -0.70 2.68 -12.32
N THR A 158 -0.87 1.35 -12.30
CA THR A 158 -0.67 0.50 -13.49
C THR A 158 -1.71 0.75 -14.58
N ILE A 159 -2.90 1.24 -14.23
CA ILE A 159 -3.97 1.51 -15.22
C ILE A 159 -4.14 3.01 -15.52
N SER A 160 -3.31 3.86 -14.92
CA SER A 160 -3.40 5.32 -15.08
C SER A 160 -2.92 5.83 -16.45
N GLY A 161 -2.04 5.08 -17.12
CA GLY A 161 -1.37 5.54 -18.34
C GLY A 161 -0.24 6.54 -18.08
N LEU A 162 0.15 6.77 -16.82
CA LEU A 162 1.23 7.68 -16.44
C LEU A 162 2.53 6.92 -16.19
N PRO A 163 3.71 7.58 -16.23
CA PRO A 163 4.98 6.91 -15.99
C PRO A 163 5.02 6.20 -14.64
N THR A 164 5.54 4.96 -14.65
CA THR A 164 5.56 4.08 -13.47
C THR A 164 6.96 3.82 -12.91
N ASP A 165 7.99 4.27 -13.62
CA ASP A 165 9.40 4.06 -13.25
C ASP A 165 9.79 4.75 -11.95
N ARG A 166 9.20 5.92 -11.70
CA ARG A 166 9.40 6.68 -10.44
C ARG A 166 8.04 7.19 -9.96
N PHE A 167 7.65 6.76 -8.77
CA PHE A 167 6.39 7.22 -8.21
C PHE A 167 6.50 7.41 -6.68
N MET A 168 5.61 8.22 -6.14
CA MET A 168 5.49 8.48 -4.71
C MET A 168 4.03 8.34 -4.29
N PHE A 169 3.77 7.52 -3.28
CA PHE A 169 2.48 7.50 -2.61
C PHE A 169 2.50 8.56 -1.50
N ALA A 170 1.57 9.48 -1.57
CA ALA A 170 1.51 10.65 -0.68
C ALA A 170 0.35 10.60 0.33
N GLY A 171 -0.39 9.48 0.36
CA GLY A 171 -1.50 9.29 1.32
C GLY A 171 -2.73 10.12 0.97
N PHE A 172 -3.45 10.58 1.99
CA PHE A 172 -4.63 11.43 1.83
C PHE A 172 -4.24 12.90 1.75
N LEU A 173 -4.91 13.62 0.86
CA LEU A 173 -4.82 15.08 0.85
C LEU A 173 -5.46 15.64 2.14
N ALA A 174 -4.81 16.66 2.72
CA ALA A 174 -5.28 17.28 3.95
C ALA A 174 -6.69 17.88 3.78
N SER A 175 -7.49 17.83 4.84
CA SER A 175 -8.84 18.34 4.81
C SER A 175 -8.91 19.88 4.78
N SER A 176 -7.99 20.56 5.47
CA SER A 176 -7.94 22.02 5.46
C SER A 176 -7.29 22.54 4.17
N THR A 177 -7.86 23.61 3.63
CA THR A 177 -7.37 24.21 2.37
C THR A 177 -5.90 24.59 2.44
N LYS A 178 -5.47 25.24 3.53
CA LYS A 178 -4.08 25.67 3.68
C LYS A 178 -3.13 24.45 3.63
N ALA A 179 -3.36 23.46 4.51
CA ALA A 179 -2.48 22.27 4.56
C ALA A 179 -2.49 21.49 3.24
N ARG A 180 -3.64 21.42 2.57
CA ARG A 180 -3.75 20.73 1.27
C ARG A 180 -2.92 21.46 0.19
N ARG A 181 -3.03 22.78 0.12
CA ARG A 181 -2.24 23.59 -0.82
C ARG A 181 -0.75 23.49 -0.51
N ASP A 182 -0.37 23.50 0.77
CA ASP A 182 1.04 23.32 1.18
C ASP A 182 1.56 21.94 0.69
N GLN A 183 0.81 20.83 0.91
CA GLN A 183 1.17 19.50 0.40
C GLN A 183 1.31 19.48 -1.13
N ILE A 184 0.40 20.14 -1.86
CA ILE A 184 0.47 20.20 -3.32
C ILE A 184 1.72 20.96 -3.76
N SER A 185 2.04 22.06 -3.09
CA SER A 185 3.23 22.86 -3.41
C SER A 185 4.54 22.09 -3.20
N GLU A 186 4.58 21.17 -2.21
CA GLU A 186 5.78 20.34 -1.95
C GLU A 186 6.16 19.47 -3.16
N ILE A 187 5.19 19.12 -4.01
CA ILE A 187 5.42 18.26 -5.17
C ILE A 187 5.54 19.06 -6.49
N GLU A 188 5.54 20.39 -6.44
CA GLU A 188 5.59 21.23 -7.65
C GLU A 188 6.81 20.93 -8.52
N GLY A 189 7.99 20.73 -7.90
CA GLY A 189 9.23 20.41 -8.60
C GLY A 189 9.44 18.92 -8.88
N LEU A 190 8.56 18.06 -8.37
CA LEU A 190 8.80 16.61 -8.41
C LEU A 190 8.57 16.03 -9.82
N ARG A 191 9.54 15.25 -10.32
CA ARG A 191 9.49 14.57 -11.61
C ARG A 191 8.98 13.12 -11.55
N ALA A 192 8.43 12.71 -10.40
CA ALA A 192 7.85 11.38 -10.21
C ALA A 192 6.32 11.47 -10.25
N THR A 193 5.67 10.41 -10.69
CA THR A 193 4.21 10.27 -10.60
C THR A 193 3.81 10.23 -9.12
N THR A 194 2.79 11.00 -8.72
CA THR A 194 2.30 11.00 -7.34
C THR A 194 0.91 10.37 -7.25
N ILE A 195 0.68 9.62 -6.17
CA ILE A 195 -0.56 8.88 -5.97
C ILE A 195 -1.16 9.32 -4.63
N TRP A 196 -2.44 9.62 -4.65
CA TRP A 196 -3.17 10.17 -3.50
C TRP A 196 -4.48 9.44 -3.30
N PHE A 197 -4.88 9.24 -2.06
CA PHE A 197 -6.26 8.86 -1.74
C PHE A 197 -7.10 10.12 -1.58
N GLU A 198 -8.33 10.08 -2.10
CA GLU A 198 -9.23 11.22 -2.02
C GLU A 198 -10.70 10.77 -1.91
N THR A 199 -11.54 11.67 -1.50
CA THR A 199 -12.96 11.41 -1.30
C THR A 199 -13.80 12.01 -2.43
N PRO A 200 -14.97 11.41 -2.73
CA PRO A 200 -15.89 11.97 -3.75
C PRO A 200 -16.32 13.41 -3.49
N SER A 201 -16.37 13.81 -2.22
CA SER A 201 -16.79 15.17 -1.87
C SER A 201 -15.72 16.22 -2.13
N ARG A 202 -14.45 15.82 -2.18
CA ARG A 202 -13.33 16.76 -2.26
C ARG A 202 -12.58 16.71 -3.60
N ILE A 203 -12.70 15.61 -4.36
CA ILE A 203 -11.88 15.36 -5.57
C ILE A 203 -11.89 16.54 -6.56
N ALA A 204 -13.05 17.15 -6.82
CA ALA A 204 -13.15 18.28 -7.75
C ALA A 204 -12.34 19.49 -7.25
N THR A 205 -12.44 19.81 -5.97
CA THR A 205 -11.68 20.92 -5.36
C THR A 205 -10.19 20.62 -5.34
N SER A 206 -9.81 19.40 -4.97
CA SER A 206 -8.40 18.97 -4.94
C SER A 206 -7.76 19.05 -6.32
N LEU A 207 -8.45 18.57 -7.35
CA LEU A 207 -7.98 18.66 -8.75
C LEU A 207 -7.84 20.14 -9.22
N ALA A 208 -8.80 21.00 -8.84
CA ALA A 208 -8.74 22.42 -9.21
C ALA A 208 -7.53 23.10 -8.56
N GLU A 209 -7.28 22.85 -7.27
CA GLU A 209 -6.11 23.39 -6.56
C GLU A 209 -4.79 22.84 -7.13
N MET A 210 -4.76 21.55 -7.49
CA MET A 210 -3.61 20.96 -8.17
C MET A 210 -3.37 21.60 -9.54
N ALA A 211 -4.42 21.85 -10.32
CA ALA A 211 -4.31 22.51 -11.63
C ALA A 211 -3.74 23.93 -11.48
N GLU A 212 -4.18 24.64 -10.45
CA GLU A 212 -3.70 26.00 -10.15
C GLU A 212 -2.21 26.03 -9.81
N ILE A 213 -1.77 25.08 -8.96
CA ILE A 213 -0.40 25.07 -8.41
C ILE A 213 0.59 24.35 -9.33
N LEU A 214 0.19 23.19 -9.85
CA LEU A 214 1.09 22.31 -10.64
C LEU A 214 1.01 22.56 -12.16
N GLY A 215 0.03 23.36 -12.59
CA GLY A 215 -0.20 23.60 -14.01
C GLY A 215 -0.93 22.44 -14.72
N PRO A 216 -0.84 22.33 -16.03
CA PRO A 216 -1.64 21.39 -16.84
C PRO A 216 -1.05 19.97 -16.86
N ARG A 217 -0.66 19.41 -15.70
CA ARG A 217 -0.16 18.03 -15.62
C ARG A 217 -1.26 17.05 -16.01
N GLN A 218 -0.85 15.96 -16.62
CA GLN A 218 -1.73 14.82 -16.88
C GLN A 218 -2.01 14.08 -15.58
N ALA A 219 -3.23 13.57 -15.44
CA ALA A 219 -3.67 12.87 -14.26
C ALA A 219 -4.69 11.78 -14.59
N ALA A 220 -4.91 10.89 -13.65
CA ALA A 220 -5.96 9.86 -13.75
C ALA A 220 -6.72 9.79 -12.44
N VAL A 221 -8.05 9.73 -12.53
CA VAL A 221 -8.94 9.49 -11.40
C VAL A 221 -9.44 8.05 -11.53
N ALA A 222 -8.89 7.16 -10.70
CA ALA A 222 -9.30 5.75 -10.63
C ALA A 222 -10.34 5.61 -9.51
N ARG A 223 -11.49 5.01 -9.83
CA ARG A 223 -12.62 4.92 -8.93
C ARG A 223 -13.11 3.48 -8.82
N GLU A 224 -13.46 3.06 -7.58
CA GLU A 224 -14.07 1.76 -7.32
C GLU A 224 -13.25 0.58 -7.91
N LEU A 225 -11.93 0.64 -7.74
CA LEU A 225 -10.98 -0.35 -8.26
C LEU A 225 -11.40 -1.77 -7.86
N THR A 226 -11.33 -2.69 -8.79
CA THR A 226 -11.70 -4.12 -8.71
C THR A 226 -13.20 -4.39 -8.49
N LYS A 227 -14.02 -3.34 -8.34
CA LYS A 227 -15.46 -3.47 -8.09
C LYS A 227 -16.28 -3.36 -9.39
N LEU A 228 -17.58 -3.66 -9.30
CA LEU A 228 -18.52 -3.63 -10.44
C LEU A 228 -18.51 -2.30 -11.20
N HIS A 229 -18.28 -1.20 -10.50
CA HIS A 229 -18.32 0.14 -11.09
C HIS A 229 -16.92 0.76 -11.24
N GLU A 230 -15.90 -0.08 -11.42
CA GLU A 230 -14.53 0.37 -11.68
C GLU A 230 -14.51 1.32 -12.89
N GLN A 231 -13.83 2.43 -12.73
CA GLN A 231 -13.70 3.44 -13.78
C GLN A 231 -12.37 4.19 -13.64
N VAL A 232 -11.74 4.47 -14.76
CA VAL A 232 -10.56 5.36 -14.80
C VAL A 232 -10.87 6.48 -15.80
N LYS A 233 -10.66 7.72 -15.37
CA LYS A 233 -10.76 8.90 -16.23
C LYS A 233 -9.39 9.57 -16.28
N CYS A 234 -8.88 9.78 -17.47
CA CYS A 234 -7.57 10.40 -17.72
C CYS A 234 -7.74 11.73 -18.42
N GLY A 235 -6.84 12.67 -18.16
CA GLY A 235 -6.85 14.00 -18.77
C GLY A 235 -5.96 14.96 -17.98
N SER A 236 -5.98 16.22 -18.35
CA SER A 236 -5.30 17.24 -17.57
C SER A 236 -6.04 17.48 -16.26
N LEU A 237 -5.31 17.97 -15.25
CA LEU A 237 -5.88 18.30 -13.94
C LEU A 237 -7.11 19.21 -14.06
N GLY A 238 -7.06 20.22 -14.97
CA GLY A 238 -8.17 21.15 -15.17
C GLY A 238 -9.40 20.50 -15.78
N GLU A 239 -9.21 19.64 -16.80
CA GLU A 239 -10.32 18.91 -17.44
C GLU A 239 -11.00 17.97 -16.44
N LEU A 240 -10.18 17.24 -15.66
CA LEU A 240 -10.70 16.33 -14.64
C LEU A 240 -11.42 17.10 -13.52
N ALA A 241 -10.91 18.26 -13.11
CA ALA A 241 -11.58 19.11 -12.13
C ALA A 241 -13.00 19.52 -12.61
N ALA A 242 -13.09 19.95 -13.85
CA ALA A 242 -14.37 20.35 -14.46
C ALA A 242 -15.35 19.16 -14.53
N ASP A 243 -14.85 18.00 -14.98
CA ASP A 243 -15.68 16.80 -15.08
C ASP A 243 -16.15 16.32 -13.69
N MET A 244 -15.27 16.26 -12.69
CA MET A 244 -15.63 15.83 -11.34
C MET A 244 -16.59 16.81 -10.65
N LYS A 245 -16.55 18.08 -11.03
CA LYS A 245 -17.51 19.09 -10.54
C LYS A 245 -18.90 18.90 -11.18
N ALA A 246 -18.92 18.62 -12.47
CA ALA A 246 -20.19 18.40 -13.21
C ALA A 246 -20.80 17.03 -12.90
N ASN A 247 -19.97 16.01 -12.76
CA ASN A 247 -20.36 14.60 -12.60
C ASN A 247 -19.75 14.03 -11.30
N ARG A 248 -20.27 14.50 -10.16
CA ARG A 248 -19.72 14.09 -8.86
C ARG A 248 -19.66 12.56 -8.71
N PRO A 249 -18.46 12.01 -8.53
CA PRO A 249 -18.32 10.54 -8.41
C PRO A 249 -18.85 10.02 -7.08
N LYS A 250 -19.01 8.70 -7.00
CA LYS A 250 -19.33 7.98 -5.75
C LYS A 250 -18.27 6.89 -5.54
N GLY A 251 -18.12 6.44 -4.32
CA GLY A 251 -17.21 5.34 -3.98
C GLY A 251 -15.80 5.81 -3.65
N GLU A 252 -14.86 4.90 -3.65
CA GLU A 252 -13.47 5.15 -3.29
C GLU A 252 -12.68 5.64 -4.49
N ILE A 253 -11.76 6.58 -4.24
CA ILE A 253 -11.01 7.26 -5.31
C ILE A 253 -9.51 7.21 -5.01
N VAL A 254 -8.75 6.85 -6.03
CA VAL A 254 -7.30 7.03 -6.07
C VAL A 254 -7.00 8.03 -7.20
N LEU A 255 -6.31 9.10 -6.86
CA LEU A 255 -5.86 10.12 -7.81
C LEU A 255 -4.40 9.88 -8.14
N VAL A 256 -4.06 9.77 -9.41
CA VAL A 256 -2.68 9.62 -9.90
C VAL A 256 -2.36 10.87 -10.71
N VAL A 257 -1.23 11.54 -10.39
CA VAL A 257 -0.84 12.80 -11.03
C VAL A 257 0.57 12.67 -11.58
N GLY A 258 0.76 12.98 -12.84
CA GLY A 258 2.07 12.95 -13.49
C GLY A 258 3.05 13.93 -12.87
N GLY A 259 4.33 13.60 -12.93
CA GLY A 259 5.42 14.46 -12.46
C GLY A 259 5.57 15.73 -13.31
N LYS A 260 6.43 16.62 -12.86
CA LYS A 260 6.80 17.83 -13.64
C LYS A 260 7.39 17.39 -14.98
N PRO A 261 6.88 17.89 -16.11
CA PRO A 261 7.45 17.57 -17.41
C PRO A 261 8.91 18.04 -17.50
N ARG A 262 9.71 17.38 -18.34
CA ARG A 262 11.06 17.85 -18.67
C ARG A 262 10.93 19.14 -19.48
N SER A 263 11.77 20.10 -19.20
CA SER A 263 11.92 21.28 -20.07
C SER A 263 12.88 20.94 -21.20
N ASP A 264 12.86 21.75 -22.27
CA ASP A 264 13.78 21.56 -23.39
C ASP A 264 15.25 21.71 -22.95
N GLU A 265 15.51 22.51 -21.91
CA GLU A 265 16.84 22.68 -21.32
C GLU A 265 17.34 21.40 -20.62
N ASP A 266 16.44 20.61 -20.02
CA ASP A 266 16.77 19.32 -19.37
C ASP A 266 17.20 18.24 -20.36
N ILE A 267 16.78 18.35 -21.62
CA ILE A 267 17.08 17.36 -22.69
C ILE A 267 18.54 17.52 -23.15
N ASP A 268 19.05 18.74 -23.19
CA ASP A 268 20.43 19.01 -23.60
C ASP A 268 21.47 18.48 -22.59
N ASP A 269 21.15 18.47 -21.28
CA ASP A 269 22.06 17.97 -20.24
C ASP A 269 22.23 16.43 -20.29
N ASP A 270 21.18 15.68 -20.66
CA ASP A 270 21.28 14.21 -20.84
C ASP A 270 22.10 13.84 -22.10
N ALA A 271 22.04 14.69 -23.15
CA ALA A 271 22.81 14.49 -24.39
C ALA A 271 24.32 14.72 -24.22
N LEU A 272 24.75 15.43 -23.17
CA LEU A 272 26.15 15.69 -22.83
C LEU A 272 26.77 14.58 -21.95
N ASN A 273 25.99 13.68 -21.45
CA ASN A 273 26.43 12.60 -20.55
C ASN A 273 26.32 11.17 -21.09
N UNK A 274 26.06 11.28 -22.19
CA UNK A 274 25.93 10.05 -22.83
C UNK A 274 27.08 9.58 -23.53
#